data_9240c2fff0d3115f40a95fe42cac6f93
#
_entry.id   9240c2fff0d3115f40a95fe42cac6f93
#
_cell.length_a   1.000
_cell.length_b   1.000
_cell.length_c   1.000
_cell.angle_alpha   90.00
_cell.angle_beta   90.00
_cell.angle_gamma   90.00
#
_symmetry.space_group_name_H-M   'P 1'
#
loop_
_entity.id
_entity.type
_entity.pdbx_description
1 polymer ?
#
loop_
_entity_poly.entity_id
_entity_poly.type
_entity_poly.pdbx_seq_one_letter_code
_entity_poly.pdbx_strand_id
1 'polypeptide(L)'
;MEEKRIVKPWQAGLMLLVGTWMASGTVPVMIYYGMKVLTPGLFLPVVCILCTLMSTMAGTSWGTLATVGVACMGVAQGLGVPLPAAAGAVCTGAFFGDKVSPLPDSPVITATVCEVPLMDGIRHALISTGPAYLISLVFCFVYGLRYSGGSVGGEVYEDILSTVSAEFWLSPVLLLPVLVAVVLILMKKPTIPTFIAGIAAGAVMAMLCQGVSLHDILTVMYSGFSADTGSDVVNSMLNRGGFTSMLSTIGLLIAAGIFGAPLRKAGVVDVLLAFVERIAKTTRSMSLGVLILHAVFFTITGAYYVSYPVVGGMVKDLYPEYHLDRKNLMRAMLDTGTGLAPMVSWSTTGSYTATTLGVSNLAFAPFAPMLWLSIVFSVIYAVTGIGTAKAKEN
;
A
#
# COMPACT_ATOMS: atom_id res chain seq x y z
N MET A 1 5.40 12.69 28.44
CA MET A 1 5.09 11.49 27.64
C MET A 1 3.81 11.77 26.87
N GLU A 2 3.93 12.26 25.63
CA GLU A 2 2.75 12.46 24.78
C GLU A 2 2.23 11.10 24.36
N GLU A 3 1.02 10.81 24.74
CA GLU A 3 0.22 9.68 24.31
C GLU A 3 0.07 9.77 22.78
N LYS A 4 0.95 9.09 22.04
CA LYS A 4 0.87 9.04 20.57
C LYS A 4 -0.46 8.38 20.22
N ARG A 5 -1.40 9.17 19.72
CA ARG A 5 -2.73 8.74 19.26
C ARG A 5 -2.59 7.51 18.35
N ILE A 6 -3.17 6.40 18.77
CA ILE A 6 -3.11 5.09 18.11
C ILE A 6 -3.80 5.12 16.74
N VAL A 7 -4.79 5.98 16.57
CA VAL A 7 -5.52 6.17 15.30
C VAL A 7 -5.14 7.52 14.71
N LYS A 8 -4.53 7.50 13.53
CA LYS A 8 -4.24 8.72 12.77
C LYS A 8 -5.50 9.12 11.99
N PRO A 9 -6.11 10.28 12.25
CA PRO A 9 -7.39 10.70 11.63
C PRO A 9 -7.37 10.76 10.10
N TRP A 10 -6.20 10.88 9.47
CA TRP A 10 -6.05 10.96 8.02
C TRP A 10 -6.41 9.67 7.28
N GLN A 11 -6.36 8.50 7.97
CA GLN A 11 -6.71 7.22 7.37
C GLN A 11 -8.19 7.16 6.98
N ALA A 12 -9.07 7.74 7.80
CA ALA A 12 -10.48 7.90 7.47
C ALA A 12 -10.68 8.86 6.27
N GLY A 13 -9.83 9.89 6.15
CA GLY A 13 -9.87 10.86 5.06
C GLY A 13 -9.67 10.25 3.67
N LEU A 14 -8.95 9.11 3.56
CA LEU A 14 -8.70 8.47 2.26
C LEU A 14 -9.99 7.94 1.60
N MET A 15 -10.91 7.37 2.38
CA MET A 15 -12.17 6.87 1.82
C MET A 15 -13.15 7.99 1.51
N LEU A 16 -13.05 9.12 2.21
CA LEU A 16 -13.76 10.36 1.84
C LEU A 16 -13.26 10.86 0.48
N LEU A 17 -11.96 10.80 0.22
CA LEU A 17 -11.36 11.16 -1.06
C LEU A 17 -11.91 10.26 -2.18
N VAL A 18 -11.92 8.93 -2.00
CA VAL A 18 -12.46 7.99 -2.99
C VAL A 18 -13.92 8.32 -3.29
N GLY A 19 -14.75 8.49 -2.27
CA GLY A 19 -16.18 8.83 -2.45
C GLY A 19 -16.38 10.13 -3.25
N THR A 20 -15.69 11.21 -2.87
CA THR A 20 -15.80 12.50 -3.57
C THR A 20 -15.26 12.44 -5.00
N TRP A 21 -14.21 11.66 -5.26
CA TRP A 21 -13.67 11.47 -6.61
C TRP A 21 -14.54 10.58 -7.49
N MET A 22 -15.31 9.66 -6.91
CA MET A 22 -16.36 8.94 -7.63
C MET A 22 -17.49 9.90 -7.99
N ALA A 23 -18.05 10.63 -7.02
CA ALA A 23 -19.17 11.56 -7.24
C ALA A 23 -18.83 12.69 -8.21
N SER A 24 -17.57 13.15 -8.24
CA SER A 24 -17.12 14.19 -9.19
C SER A 24 -16.92 13.69 -10.62
N GLY A 25 -16.96 12.38 -10.86
CA GLY A 25 -16.58 11.80 -12.14
C GLY A 25 -15.07 11.71 -12.38
N THR A 26 -14.22 12.07 -11.40
CA THR A 26 -12.76 12.02 -11.51
C THR A 26 -12.27 10.59 -11.76
N VAL A 27 -12.69 9.62 -10.93
CA VAL A 27 -12.33 8.20 -11.13
C VAL A 27 -13.01 7.63 -12.39
N PRO A 28 -14.31 7.86 -12.67
CA PRO A 28 -14.91 7.48 -13.95
C PRO A 28 -14.16 7.97 -15.20
N VAL A 29 -13.70 9.22 -15.19
CA VAL A 29 -12.87 9.77 -16.29
C VAL A 29 -11.53 9.04 -16.41
N MET A 30 -10.88 8.73 -15.28
CA MET A 30 -9.63 7.96 -15.29
C MET A 30 -9.86 6.55 -15.84
N ILE A 31 -10.97 5.90 -15.49
CA ILE A 31 -11.34 4.59 -16.03
C ILE A 31 -11.57 4.70 -17.55
N TYR A 32 -12.42 5.62 -17.98
CA TYR A 32 -12.79 5.81 -19.38
C TYR A 32 -11.58 6.05 -20.29
N TYR A 33 -10.73 7.02 -19.96
CA TYR A 33 -9.52 7.30 -20.75
C TYR A 33 -8.45 6.23 -20.56
N GLY A 34 -8.34 5.65 -19.37
CA GLY A 34 -7.43 4.54 -19.09
C GLY A 34 -7.72 3.32 -19.97
N MET A 35 -9.00 2.96 -20.15
CA MET A 35 -9.42 1.88 -21.03
C MET A 35 -9.11 2.17 -22.51
N LYS A 36 -9.20 3.41 -22.93
CA LYS A 36 -8.89 3.82 -24.32
C LYS A 36 -7.39 3.86 -24.64
N VAL A 37 -6.55 4.12 -23.64
CA VAL A 37 -5.09 4.31 -23.83
C VAL A 37 -4.32 3.04 -23.53
N LEU A 38 -4.72 2.27 -22.52
CA LEU A 38 -4.00 1.08 -22.07
C LEU A 38 -4.45 -0.16 -22.81
N THR A 39 -3.48 -0.93 -23.29
CA THR A 39 -3.72 -2.25 -23.87
C THR A 39 -3.64 -3.32 -22.79
N PRO A 40 -4.47 -4.39 -22.84
CA PRO A 40 -4.48 -5.45 -21.82
C PRO A 40 -3.10 -6.06 -21.57
N GLY A 41 -2.30 -6.26 -22.63
CA GLY A 41 -0.98 -6.87 -22.55
C GLY A 41 0.07 -6.05 -21.79
N LEU A 42 -0.01 -4.72 -21.85
CA LEU A 42 0.90 -3.80 -21.17
C LEU A 42 0.32 -3.24 -19.87
N PHE A 43 -0.92 -3.56 -19.56
CA PHE A 43 -1.64 -2.98 -18.40
C PHE A 43 -0.87 -3.22 -17.08
N LEU A 44 -0.53 -4.46 -16.77
CA LEU A 44 0.09 -4.81 -15.48
C LEU A 44 1.43 -4.11 -15.23
N PRO A 45 2.42 -4.12 -16.14
CA PRO A 45 3.68 -3.42 -15.92
C PRO A 45 3.51 -1.91 -15.85
N VAL A 46 2.62 -1.32 -16.66
CA VAL A 46 2.34 0.12 -16.62
C VAL A 46 1.72 0.53 -15.29
N VAL A 47 0.73 -0.22 -14.80
CA VAL A 47 0.11 0.02 -13.49
C VAL A 47 1.12 -0.11 -12.36
N CYS A 48 1.98 -1.12 -12.39
CA CYS A 48 3.03 -1.30 -11.40
C CYS A 48 3.96 -0.07 -11.36
N ILE A 49 4.44 0.40 -12.52
CA ILE A 49 5.31 1.59 -12.61
C ILE A 49 4.56 2.84 -12.17
N LEU A 50 3.32 3.04 -12.61
CA LEU A 50 2.51 4.20 -12.23
C LEU A 50 2.30 4.28 -10.72
N CYS A 51 1.92 3.17 -10.09
CA CYS A 51 1.75 3.10 -8.65
C CYS A 51 3.08 3.31 -7.90
N THR A 52 4.21 2.85 -8.47
CA THR A 52 5.54 3.11 -7.93
C THR A 52 5.87 4.60 -7.91
N LEU A 53 5.67 5.28 -9.03
CA LEU A 53 5.90 6.72 -9.14
C LEU A 53 5.02 7.48 -8.16
N MET A 54 3.71 7.18 -8.14
CA MET A 54 2.77 7.83 -7.24
C MET A 54 3.13 7.60 -5.77
N SER A 55 3.41 6.38 -5.36
CA SER A 55 3.74 6.07 -3.98
C SER A 55 5.07 6.70 -3.53
N THR A 56 6.08 6.69 -4.40
CA THR A 56 7.38 7.30 -4.12
C THR A 56 7.26 8.81 -3.96
N MET A 57 6.44 9.47 -4.78
CA MET A 57 6.21 10.92 -4.74
C MET A 57 5.27 11.33 -3.62
N ALA A 58 4.17 10.60 -3.43
CA ALA A 58 3.17 10.87 -2.40
C ALA A 58 3.66 10.50 -0.99
N GLY A 59 4.64 9.59 -0.90
CA GLY A 59 5.11 9.09 0.38
C GLY A 59 4.07 8.25 1.12
N THR A 60 3.18 7.57 0.40
CA THR A 60 2.16 6.72 1.02
C THR A 60 1.63 5.65 0.07
N SER A 61 1.72 4.38 0.49
CA SER A 61 1.08 3.27 -0.21
C SER A 61 -0.45 3.37 -0.13
N TRP A 62 -0.99 3.73 1.03
CA TRP A 62 -2.43 3.84 1.25
C TRP A 62 -3.08 4.89 0.34
N GLY A 63 -2.45 6.07 0.21
CA GLY A 63 -2.91 7.12 -0.69
C GLY A 63 -2.89 6.67 -2.16
N THR A 64 -1.86 5.95 -2.57
CA THR A 64 -1.74 5.39 -3.92
C THR A 64 -2.82 4.35 -4.20
N LEU A 65 -3.09 3.45 -3.24
CA LEU A 65 -4.18 2.47 -3.35
C LEU A 65 -5.53 3.14 -3.54
N ALA A 66 -5.85 4.15 -2.71
CA ALA A 66 -7.13 4.85 -2.73
C ALA A 66 -7.36 5.73 -3.96
N THR A 67 -6.31 6.13 -4.65
CA THR A 67 -6.38 7.01 -5.81
C THR A 67 -6.19 6.23 -7.11
N VAL A 68 -4.96 6.17 -7.56
CA VAL A 68 -4.58 5.46 -8.79
C VAL A 68 -4.93 3.98 -8.75
N GLY A 69 -4.78 3.33 -7.57
CA GLY A 69 -5.08 1.91 -7.41
C GLY A 69 -6.54 1.60 -7.73
N VAL A 70 -7.50 2.34 -7.17
CA VAL A 70 -8.94 2.13 -7.42
C VAL A 70 -9.28 2.35 -8.90
N ALA A 71 -8.73 3.40 -9.52
CA ALA A 71 -8.92 3.65 -10.95
C ALA A 71 -8.37 2.51 -11.81
N CYS A 72 -7.15 2.02 -11.49
CA CYS A 72 -6.56 0.89 -12.19
C CYS A 72 -7.37 -0.40 -12.03
N MET A 73 -8.01 -0.63 -10.89
CA MET A 73 -8.91 -1.79 -10.72
C MET A 73 -10.11 -1.71 -11.66
N GLY A 74 -10.70 -0.52 -11.83
CA GLY A 74 -11.76 -0.29 -12.79
C GLY A 74 -11.32 -0.53 -14.24
N VAL A 75 -10.16 0.03 -14.63
CA VAL A 75 -9.58 -0.20 -15.96
C VAL A 75 -9.30 -1.70 -16.20
N ALA A 76 -8.77 -2.41 -15.19
CA ALA A 76 -8.52 -3.87 -15.29
C ALA A 76 -9.79 -4.64 -15.60
N GLN A 77 -10.88 -4.31 -14.91
CA GLN A 77 -12.18 -4.95 -15.12
C GLN A 77 -12.68 -4.71 -16.54
N GLY A 78 -12.58 -3.48 -17.04
CA GLY A 78 -12.98 -3.12 -18.40
C GLY A 78 -12.10 -3.77 -19.49
N LEU A 79 -10.82 -3.97 -19.23
CA LEU A 79 -9.88 -4.62 -20.15
C LEU A 79 -9.90 -6.16 -20.04
N GLY A 80 -10.74 -6.75 -19.18
CA GLY A 80 -10.78 -8.20 -18.95
C GLY A 80 -9.51 -8.76 -18.29
N VAL A 81 -8.72 -7.92 -17.64
CA VAL A 81 -7.54 -8.36 -16.88
C VAL A 81 -7.99 -8.86 -15.50
N PRO A 82 -7.55 -10.05 -15.04
CA PRO A 82 -7.97 -10.58 -13.75
C PRO A 82 -7.69 -9.60 -12.60
N LEU A 83 -8.71 -9.28 -11.81
CA LEU A 83 -8.60 -8.33 -10.69
C LEU A 83 -7.51 -8.72 -9.68
N PRO A 84 -7.29 -10.01 -9.35
CA PRO A 84 -6.16 -10.39 -8.49
C PRO A 84 -4.79 -10.00 -9.06
N ALA A 85 -4.60 -10.13 -10.37
CA ALA A 85 -3.33 -9.75 -11.02
C ALA A 85 -3.16 -8.22 -11.04
N ALA A 86 -4.23 -7.48 -11.34
CA ALA A 86 -4.24 -6.02 -11.27
C ALA A 86 -3.94 -5.51 -9.85
N ALA A 87 -4.60 -6.07 -8.82
CA ALA A 87 -4.35 -5.74 -7.42
C ALA A 87 -2.89 -6.06 -7.02
N GLY A 88 -2.34 -7.18 -7.49
CA GLY A 88 -0.94 -7.54 -7.29
C GLY A 88 0.04 -6.53 -7.87
N ALA A 89 -0.20 -6.06 -9.10
CA ALA A 89 0.61 -5.03 -9.75
C ALA A 89 0.51 -3.68 -9.01
N VAL A 90 -0.70 -3.26 -8.63
CA VAL A 90 -0.96 -2.07 -7.81
C VAL A 90 -0.21 -2.14 -6.48
N CYS A 91 -0.34 -3.25 -5.75
CA CYS A 91 0.33 -3.45 -4.47
C CYS A 91 1.86 -3.46 -4.62
N THR A 92 2.38 -4.13 -5.65
CA THR A 92 3.81 -4.15 -5.95
C THR A 92 4.35 -2.72 -6.08
N GLY A 93 3.71 -1.89 -6.89
CA GLY A 93 4.13 -0.51 -7.09
C GLY A 93 3.96 0.35 -5.83
N ALA A 94 2.79 0.29 -5.19
CA ALA A 94 2.48 1.10 -4.02
C ALA A 94 3.41 0.82 -2.84
N PHE A 95 3.68 -0.45 -2.55
CA PHE A 95 4.54 -0.84 -1.42
C PHE A 95 6.03 -0.78 -1.74
N PHE A 96 6.43 -0.80 -3.02
CA PHE A 96 7.80 -0.45 -3.38
C PHE A 96 8.11 1.00 -2.98
N GLY A 97 7.28 1.95 -3.40
CA GLY A 97 7.46 3.36 -3.03
C GLY A 97 7.46 3.58 -1.52
N ASP A 98 6.59 2.87 -0.79
CA ASP A 98 6.51 2.93 0.68
C ASP A 98 7.79 2.43 1.37
N LYS A 99 8.55 1.52 0.77
CA LYS A 99 9.81 1.00 1.34
C LYS A 99 11.04 1.84 0.99
N VAL A 100 11.06 2.48 -0.19
CA VAL A 100 12.27 3.11 -0.74
C VAL A 100 12.22 4.63 -0.81
N SER A 101 11.09 5.25 -0.46
CA SER A 101 10.96 6.70 -0.35
C SER A 101 11.30 7.19 1.07
N PRO A 102 11.90 8.38 1.23
CA PRO A 102 12.14 8.96 2.55
C PRO A 102 10.90 9.60 3.18
N LEU A 103 9.78 9.65 2.48
CA LEU A 103 8.56 10.33 2.92
C LEU A 103 7.62 9.46 3.76
N PRO A 104 7.45 8.14 3.49
CA PRO A 104 6.56 7.28 4.25
C PRO A 104 6.96 7.10 5.71
N ASP A 105 5.97 6.79 6.53
CA ASP A 105 6.18 6.53 7.96
C ASP A 105 7.04 5.29 8.22
N SER A 106 6.92 4.24 7.37
CA SER A 106 7.55 2.95 7.62
C SER A 106 9.09 3.01 7.63
N PRO A 107 9.80 3.60 6.64
CA PRO A 107 11.24 3.76 6.71
C PRO A 107 11.67 4.79 7.78
N VAL A 108 10.88 5.84 8.02
CA VAL A 108 11.21 6.84 9.04
C VAL A 108 11.17 6.24 10.45
N ILE A 109 10.13 5.45 10.76
CA ILE A 109 10.02 4.79 12.06
C ILE A 109 11.14 3.76 12.24
N THR A 110 11.38 2.91 11.23
CA THR A 110 12.43 1.90 11.32
C THR A 110 13.83 2.50 11.42
N ALA A 111 14.13 3.56 10.67
CA ALA A 111 15.40 4.29 10.76
C ALA A 111 15.60 4.87 12.17
N THR A 112 14.55 5.47 12.75
CA THR A 112 14.59 6.05 14.10
C THR A 112 14.81 4.97 15.16
N VAL A 113 14.10 3.84 15.07
CA VAL A 113 14.20 2.74 16.02
C VAL A 113 15.56 2.04 15.95
N CYS A 114 16.06 1.84 14.73
CA CYS A 114 17.38 1.23 14.50
C CYS A 114 18.54 2.19 14.70
N GLU A 115 18.28 3.49 14.91
CA GLU A 115 19.31 4.53 15.03
C GLU A 115 20.22 4.59 13.79
N VAL A 116 19.62 4.51 12.59
CA VAL A 116 20.32 4.51 11.30
C VAL A 116 19.96 5.78 10.53
N PRO A 117 20.91 6.44 9.85
CA PRO A 117 20.58 7.52 8.93
C PRO A 117 19.57 7.02 7.88
N LEU A 118 18.45 7.74 7.72
CA LEU A 118 17.31 7.31 6.90
C LEU A 118 17.71 6.89 5.48
N MET A 119 18.51 7.71 4.81
CA MET A 119 18.92 7.45 3.42
C MET A 119 19.86 6.24 3.30
N ASP A 120 20.69 6.00 4.30
CA ASP A 120 21.59 4.83 4.31
C ASP A 120 20.79 3.54 4.51
N GLY A 121 19.79 3.59 5.40
CA GLY A 121 18.88 2.49 5.61
C GLY A 121 18.03 2.18 4.36
N ILE A 122 17.50 3.21 3.68
CA ILE A 122 16.74 3.05 2.43
C ILE A 122 17.63 2.45 1.33
N ARG A 123 18.83 2.96 1.13
CA ARG A 123 19.78 2.40 0.17
C ARG A 123 20.10 0.93 0.47
N HIS A 124 20.20 0.59 1.75
CA HIS A 124 20.43 -0.79 2.14
C HIS A 124 19.19 -1.68 1.95
N ALA A 125 17.98 -1.16 2.16
CA ALA A 125 16.74 -1.88 1.89
C ALA A 125 16.54 -2.19 0.37
N LEU A 126 17.10 -1.36 -0.52
CA LEU A 126 17.08 -1.62 -1.97
C LEU A 126 17.84 -2.91 -2.35
N ILE A 127 18.73 -3.43 -1.51
CA ILE A 127 19.48 -4.68 -1.79
C ILE A 127 18.51 -5.87 -1.90
N SER A 128 17.47 -5.95 -1.05
CA SER A 128 16.44 -6.99 -1.12
C SER A 128 15.26 -6.59 -1.99
N THR A 129 14.79 -5.36 -1.82
CA THR A 129 13.57 -4.86 -2.49
C THR A 129 13.80 -4.60 -3.98
N GLY A 130 14.99 -4.13 -4.39
CA GLY A 130 15.31 -3.83 -5.79
C GLY A 130 15.23 -5.04 -6.72
N PRO A 131 15.97 -6.12 -6.46
CA PRO A 131 15.87 -7.36 -7.24
C PRO A 131 14.44 -7.94 -7.22
N ALA A 132 13.77 -7.94 -6.07
CA ALA A 132 12.40 -8.41 -5.95
C ALA A 132 11.44 -7.60 -6.84
N TYR A 133 11.61 -6.28 -6.90
CA TYR A 133 10.81 -5.40 -7.75
C TYR A 133 11.07 -5.64 -9.25
N LEU A 134 12.33 -5.77 -9.65
CA LEU A 134 12.66 -6.05 -11.06
C LEU A 134 12.08 -7.38 -11.52
N ILE A 135 12.16 -8.43 -10.69
CA ILE A 135 11.53 -9.72 -10.98
C ILE A 135 10.00 -9.55 -11.11
N SER A 136 9.40 -8.73 -10.24
CA SER A 136 7.96 -8.45 -10.28
C SER A 136 7.55 -7.68 -11.53
N LEU A 137 8.35 -6.74 -12.01
CA LEU A 137 8.09 -6.06 -13.28
C LEU A 137 8.15 -7.03 -14.47
N VAL A 138 9.16 -7.91 -14.49
CA VAL A 138 9.25 -8.96 -15.52
C VAL A 138 8.05 -9.90 -15.42
N PHE A 139 7.66 -10.30 -14.22
CA PHE A 139 6.47 -11.12 -14.00
C PHE A 139 5.20 -10.42 -14.52
N CYS A 140 4.98 -9.15 -14.18
CA CYS A 140 3.84 -8.36 -14.66
C CYS A 140 3.84 -8.25 -16.19
N PHE A 141 5.01 -8.06 -16.80
CA PHE A 141 5.14 -8.01 -18.26
C PHE A 141 4.81 -9.36 -18.90
N VAL A 142 5.46 -10.45 -18.48
CA VAL A 142 5.25 -11.80 -19.05
C VAL A 142 3.81 -12.28 -18.81
N TYR A 143 3.27 -12.04 -17.61
CA TYR A 143 1.89 -12.43 -17.30
C TYR A 143 0.89 -11.59 -18.11
N GLY A 144 1.16 -10.29 -18.29
CA GLY A 144 0.36 -9.38 -19.11
C GLY A 144 0.26 -9.81 -20.56
N LEU A 145 1.34 -10.33 -21.15
CA LEU A 145 1.36 -10.80 -22.55
C LEU A 145 0.31 -11.87 -22.84
N ARG A 146 -0.14 -12.64 -21.84
CA ARG A 146 -1.24 -13.61 -22.00
C ARG A 146 -2.56 -12.96 -22.41
N TYR A 147 -2.72 -11.67 -22.12
CA TYR A 147 -3.93 -10.90 -22.43
C TYR A 147 -3.78 -10.02 -23.68
N SER A 148 -2.60 -10.05 -24.35
CA SER A 148 -2.32 -9.25 -25.56
C SER A 148 -3.20 -9.61 -26.77
N GLY A 149 -3.75 -10.83 -26.81
CA GLY A 149 -4.65 -11.31 -27.86
C GLY A 149 -6.13 -11.06 -27.59
N GLY A 150 -6.49 -10.51 -26.44
CA GLY A 150 -7.87 -10.13 -26.11
C GLY A 150 -8.30 -8.97 -27.02
N SER A 151 -9.43 -9.10 -27.70
CA SER A 151 -10.02 -7.98 -28.43
C SER A 151 -10.40 -6.89 -27.41
N VAL A 152 -9.71 -5.74 -27.47
CA VAL A 152 -10.18 -4.52 -26.86
C VAL A 152 -11.46 -4.16 -27.61
N GLY A 153 -12.65 -4.43 -27.02
CA GLY A 153 -13.93 -4.24 -27.73
C GLY A 153 -14.94 -5.37 -27.49
N GLY A 154 -14.80 -6.15 -26.41
CA GLY A 154 -15.85 -7.09 -26.00
C GLY A 154 -17.08 -6.36 -25.48
N GLU A 155 -18.23 -7.07 -25.42
CA GLU A 155 -19.52 -6.54 -24.93
C GLU A 155 -19.38 -5.79 -23.57
N VAL A 156 -18.57 -6.31 -22.66
CA VAL A 156 -18.29 -5.70 -21.34
C VAL A 156 -17.51 -4.38 -21.48
N TYR A 157 -16.57 -4.30 -22.42
CA TYR A 157 -15.79 -3.07 -22.67
C TYR A 157 -16.69 -1.94 -23.17
N GLU A 158 -17.53 -2.23 -24.17
CA GLU A 158 -18.49 -1.26 -24.74
C GLU A 158 -19.57 -0.90 -23.72
N ASP A 159 -20.07 -1.88 -22.94
CA ASP A 159 -21.03 -1.63 -21.85
C ASP A 159 -20.47 -0.61 -20.84
N ILE A 160 -19.21 -0.81 -20.37
CA ILE A 160 -18.60 0.12 -19.42
C ILE A 160 -18.43 1.51 -20.04
N LEU A 161 -17.90 1.60 -21.27
CA LEU A 161 -17.69 2.91 -21.91
C LEU A 161 -18.99 3.66 -22.15
N SER A 162 -20.04 2.96 -22.64
CA SER A 162 -21.34 3.56 -22.91
C SER A 162 -22.03 3.98 -21.62
N THR A 163 -22.05 3.12 -20.61
CA THR A 163 -22.69 3.39 -19.32
C THR A 163 -21.99 4.54 -18.59
N VAL A 164 -20.67 4.53 -18.49
CA VAL A 164 -19.91 5.61 -17.85
C VAL A 164 -20.08 6.93 -18.59
N SER A 165 -20.16 6.91 -19.93
CA SER A 165 -20.39 8.12 -20.72
C SER A 165 -21.83 8.63 -20.65
N ALA A 166 -22.80 7.79 -20.33
CA ALA A 166 -24.19 8.19 -20.10
C ALA A 166 -24.41 8.80 -18.71
N GLU A 167 -23.75 8.23 -17.69
CA GLU A 167 -23.92 8.65 -16.29
C GLU A 167 -23.11 9.88 -15.91
N PHE A 168 -21.95 10.11 -16.54
CA PHE A 168 -21.05 11.19 -16.16
C PHE A 168 -20.76 12.13 -17.34
N TRP A 169 -20.73 13.42 -17.05
CA TRP A 169 -20.15 14.38 -17.97
C TRP A 169 -18.61 14.17 -18.00
N LEU A 170 -18.13 13.51 -19.06
CA LEU A 170 -16.74 13.14 -19.19
C LEU A 170 -15.91 14.26 -19.82
N SER A 171 -15.16 14.97 -19.03
CA SER A 171 -14.22 15.99 -19.50
C SER A 171 -12.86 15.85 -18.81
N PRO A 172 -11.74 16.09 -19.51
CA PRO A 172 -10.41 16.13 -18.90
C PRO A 172 -10.30 17.10 -17.70
N VAL A 173 -11.18 18.11 -17.61
CA VAL A 173 -11.25 19.04 -16.48
C VAL A 173 -11.52 18.31 -15.16
N LEU A 174 -12.22 17.18 -15.18
CA LEU A 174 -12.47 16.34 -14.01
C LEU A 174 -11.22 15.66 -13.43
N LEU A 175 -10.07 15.74 -14.12
CA LEU A 175 -8.77 15.33 -13.56
C LEU A 175 -8.17 16.41 -12.65
N LEU A 176 -8.80 17.58 -12.52
CA LEU A 176 -8.31 18.67 -11.65
C LEU A 176 -8.08 18.24 -10.19
N PRO A 177 -8.95 17.44 -9.54
CA PRO A 177 -8.72 16.96 -8.18
C PRO A 177 -7.43 16.12 -8.07
N VAL A 178 -7.13 15.30 -9.09
CA VAL A 178 -5.89 14.52 -9.17
C VAL A 178 -4.70 15.47 -9.33
N LEU A 179 -4.79 16.45 -10.24
CA LEU A 179 -3.74 17.43 -10.45
C LEU A 179 -3.43 18.23 -9.19
N VAL A 180 -4.46 18.68 -8.45
CA VAL A 180 -4.30 19.38 -7.18
C VAL A 180 -3.55 18.51 -6.18
N ALA A 181 -3.95 17.25 -6.03
CA ALA A 181 -3.27 16.31 -5.13
C ALA A 181 -1.80 16.10 -5.55
N VAL A 182 -1.54 15.82 -6.83
CA VAL A 182 -0.19 15.61 -7.37
C VAL A 182 0.69 16.85 -7.21
N VAL A 183 0.20 18.04 -7.52
CA VAL A 183 0.94 19.30 -7.36
C VAL A 183 1.33 19.53 -5.90
N LEU A 184 0.40 19.32 -4.95
CA LEU A 184 0.69 19.47 -3.53
C LEU A 184 1.72 18.45 -3.03
N ILE A 185 1.67 17.23 -3.54
CA ILE A 185 2.67 16.18 -3.28
C ILE A 185 4.04 16.62 -3.80
N LEU A 186 4.12 17.09 -5.05
CA LEU A 186 5.37 17.58 -5.65
C LEU A 186 5.95 18.78 -4.89
N MET A 187 5.08 19.63 -4.34
CA MET A 187 5.44 20.72 -3.45
C MET A 187 5.85 20.26 -2.04
N LYS A 188 5.90 18.95 -1.78
CA LYS A 188 6.22 18.34 -0.48
C LYS A 188 5.31 18.82 0.66
N LYS A 189 4.05 19.11 0.38
CA LYS A 189 3.07 19.49 1.41
C LYS A 189 2.72 18.27 2.26
N PRO A 190 2.36 18.47 3.54
CA PRO A 190 1.95 17.37 4.41
C PRO A 190 0.76 16.59 3.84
N THR A 191 0.69 15.30 4.14
CA THR A 191 -0.32 14.37 3.60
C THR A 191 -1.76 14.79 3.93
N ILE A 192 -2.03 15.25 5.17
CA ILE A 192 -3.38 15.64 5.59
C ILE A 192 -3.91 16.85 4.79
N PRO A 193 -3.21 18.00 4.69
CA PRO A 193 -3.64 19.10 3.84
C PRO A 193 -3.83 18.69 2.37
N THR A 194 -3.01 17.80 1.84
CA THR A 194 -3.12 17.32 0.46
C THR A 194 -4.42 16.54 0.26
N PHE A 195 -4.78 15.66 1.18
CA PHE A 195 -6.05 14.93 1.09
C PHE A 195 -7.26 15.83 1.27
N ILE A 196 -7.21 16.78 2.22
CA ILE A 196 -8.30 17.75 2.40
C ILE A 196 -8.49 18.58 1.12
N ALA A 197 -7.41 19.04 0.49
CA ALA A 197 -7.50 19.76 -0.77
C ALA A 197 -8.05 18.90 -1.91
N GLY A 198 -7.63 17.62 -1.99
CA GLY A 198 -8.16 16.65 -2.97
C GLY A 198 -9.65 16.37 -2.79
N ILE A 199 -10.10 16.21 -1.52
CA ILE A 199 -11.52 16.04 -1.17
C ILE A 199 -12.31 17.30 -1.54
N ALA A 200 -11.82 18.48 -1.16
CA ALA A 200 -12.48 19.75 -1.46
C ALA A 200 -12.57 19.99 -2.98
N ALA A 201 -11.48 19.73 -3.72
CA ALA A 201 -11.50 19.84 -5.17
C ALA A 201 -12.50 18.85 -5.80
N GLY A 202 -12.54 17.59 -5.33
CA GLY A 202 -13.53 16.60 -5.76
C GLY A 202 -14.97 17.06 -5.48
N ALA A 203 -15.23 17.55 -4.26
CA ALA A 203 -16.55 18.05 -3.88
C ALA A 203 -17.00 19.24 -4.75
N VAL A 204 -16.11 20.21 -4.99
CA VAL A 204 -16.40 21.36 -5.87
C VAL A 204 -16.68 20.90 -7.30
N MET A 205 -15.88 19.98 -7.84
CA MET A 205 -16.10 19.44 -9.18
C MET A 205 -17.40 18.63 -9.27
N ALA A 206 -17.78 17.88 -8.23
CA ALA A 206 -19.06 17.18 -8.18
C ALA A 206 -20.24 18.16 -8.25
N MET A 207 -20.19 19.26 -7.51
CA MET A 207 -21.23 20.29 -7.54
C MET A 207 -21.30 21.01 -8.89
N LEU A 208 -20.15 21.45 -9.41
CA LEU A 208 -20.12 22.30 -10.61
C LEU A 208 -20.33 21.53 -11.91
N CYS A 209 -19.80 20.30 -12.01
CA CYS A 209 -19.77 19.55 -13.25
C CYS A 209 -20.80 18.42 -13.32
N GLN A 210 -21.15 17.82 -12.17
CA GLN A 210 -22.12 16.72 -12.12
C GLN A 210 -23.46 17.14 -11.50
N GLY A 211 -23.59 18.37 -11.01
CA GLY A 211 -24.83 18.87 -10.42
C GLY A 211 -25.20 18.21 -9.08
N VAL A 212 -24.26 17.56 -8.40
CA VAL A 212 -24.47 16.88 -7.12
C VAL A 212 -24.68 17.90 -6.01
N SER A 213 -25.74 17.74 -5.21
CA SER A 213 -26.00 18.65 -4.09
C SER A 213 -24.98 18.52 -2.96
N LEU A 214 -24.81 19.56 -2.15
CA LEU A 214 -23.94 19.49 -0.97
C LEU A 214 -24.37 18.39 0.01
N HIS A 215 -25.69 18.17 0.14
CA HIS A 215 -26.24 17.10 0.98
C HIS A 215 -25.80 15.72 0.47
N ASP A 216 -25.89 15.48 -0.83
CA ASP A 216 -25.46 14.19 -1.42
C ASP A 216 -23.96 13.99 -1.32
N ILE A 217 -23.14 15.05 -1.45
CA ILE A 217 -21.69 14.96 -1.22
C ILE A 217 -21.40 14.53 0.21
N LEU A 218 -22.07 15.10 1.21
CA LEU A 218 -21.90 14.69 2.62
C LEU A 218 -22.33 13.24 2.84
N THR A 219 -23.41 12.83 2.18
CA THR A 219 -23.88 11.43 2.20
C THR A 219 -22.86 10.50 1.57
N VAL A 220 -22.32 10.85 0.41
CA VAL A 220 -21.24 10.09 -0.26
C VAL A 220 -19.98 10.03 0.60
N MET A 221 -19.60 11.11 1.25
CA MET A 221 -18.48 11.12 2.18
C MET A 221 -18.71 10.14 3.35
N TYR A 222 -19.92 10.03 3.85
CA TYR A 222 -20.26 9.15 4.96
C TYR A 222 -20.42 7.69 4.52
N SER A 223 -21.31 7.40 3.57
CA SER A 223 -21.72 6.04 3.18
C SER A 223 -20.99 5.50 1.94
N GLY A 224 -20.30 6.34 1.17
CA GLY A 224 -19.69 6.00 -0.12
C GLY A 224 -20.59 6.40 -1.30
N PHE A 225 -19.99 6.39 -2.48
CA PHE A 225 -20.73 6.60 -3.73
C PHE A 225 -21.53 5.34 -4.05
N SER A 226 -22.78 5.53 -4.47
CA SER A 226 -23.67 4.46 -4.90
C SER A 226 -24.41 4.91 -6.15
N ALA A 227 -24.23 4.19 -7.23
CA ALA A 227 -24.94 4.34 -8.48
C ALA A 227 -25.72 3.06 -8.79
N ASP A 228 -26.85 3.21 -9.45
CA ASP A 228 -27.61 2.12 -10.05
C ASP A 228 -27.74 2.40 -11.55
N THR A 229 -26.73 1.94 -12.29
CA THR A 229 -26.56 2.21 -13.72
C THR A 229 -27.22 1.17 -14.60
N GLY A 230 -27.89 0.16 -14.02
CA GLY A 230 -28.41 -1.00 -14.76
C GLY A 230 -27.33 -2.01 -15.19
N SER A 231 -26.05 -1.70 -15.03
CA SER A 231 -24.93 -2.61 -15.26
C SER A 231 -24.27 -3.01 -13.94
N ASP A 232 -24.36 -4.30 -13.57
CA ASP A 232 -23.74 -4.83 -12.35
C ASP A 232 -22.22 -4.63 -12.36
N VAL A 233 -21.61 -4.72 -13.54
CA VAL A 233 -20.17 -4.50 -13.71
C VAL A 233 -19.80 -3.06 -13.35
N VAL A 234 -20.48 -2.08 -13.92
CA VAL A 234 -20.23 -0.66 -13.67
C VAL A 234 -20.55 -0.30 -12.21
N ASN A 235 -21.67 -0.81 -11.68
CA ASN A 235 -22.05 -0.62 -10.29
C ASN A 235 -20.95 -1.14 -9.32
N SER A 236 -20.37 -2.31 -9.60
CA SER A 236 -19.27 -2.87 -8.78
C SER A 236 -17.97 -2.05 -8.84
N MET A 237 -17.75 -1.31 -9.92
CA MET A 237 -16.61 -0.42 -10.10
C MET A 237 -16.81 0.91 -9.36
N LEU A 238 -18.02 1.47 -9.43
CA LEU A 238 -18.33 2.82 -8.95
C LEU A 238 -18.72 2.85 -7.47
N ASN A 239 -19.42 1.82 -6.95
CA ASN A 239 -19.97 1.81 -5.60
C ASN A 239 -18.87 1.57 -4.55
N ARG A 240 -18.09 2.61 -4.27
CA ARG A 240 -16.91 2.58 -3.39
C ARG A 240 -16.75 3.87 -2.58
N GLY A 241 -15.82 3.79 -1.61
CA GLY A 241 -15.46 4.93 -0.77
C GLY A 241 -16.33 5.05 0.48
N GLY A 242 -16.37 6.26 1.06
CA GLY A 242 -17.11 6.60 2.26
C GLY A 242 -16.47 6.18 3.57
N PHE A 243 -16.77 6.95 4.63
CA PHE A 243 -16.23 6.71 5.98
C PHE A 243 -16.60 5.31 6.51
N THR A 244 -17.83 4.86 6.24
CA THR A 244 -18.34 3.58 6.76
C THR A 244 -17.53 2.38 6.27
N SER A 245 -16.96 2.44 5.06
CA SER A 245 -16.11 1.36 4.54
C SER A 245 -14.83 1.14 5.35
N MET A 246 -14.40 2.15 6.12
CA MET A 246 -13.21 2.09 6.97
C MET A 246 -13.47 1.62 8.41
N LEU A 247 -14.73 1.44 8.82
CA LEU A 247 -15.05 1.08 10.20
C LEU A 247 -14.40 -0.23 10.64
N SER A 248 -14.33 -1.22 9.78
CA SER A 248 -13.63 -2.49 10.06
C SER A 248 -12.12 -2.28 10.26
N THR A 249 -11.48 -1.47 9.43
CA THR A 249 -10.05 -1.13 9.55
C THR A 249 -9.77 -0.32 10.81
N ILE A 250 -10.63 0.64 11.14
CA ILE A 250 -10.54 1.43 12.39
C ILE A 250 -10.72 0.50 13.60
N GLY A 251 -11.68 -0.41 13.56
CA GLY A 251 -11.89 -1.43 14.59
C GLY A 251 -10.64 -2.30 14.80
N LEU A 252 -10.00 -2.76 13.73
CA LEU A 252 -8.74 -3.49 13.80
C LEU A 252 -7.59 -2.67 14.39
N LEU A 253 -7.48 -1.38 14.04
CA LEU A 253 -6.47 -0.47 14.62
C LEU A 253 -6.64 -0.34 16.13
N ILE A 254 -7.88 -0.16 16.60
CA ILE A 254 -8.20 -0.07 18.02
C ILE A 254 -7.89 -1.42 18.72
N ALA A 255 -8.34 -2.53 18.15
CA ALA A 255 -8.11 -3.87 18.69
C ALA A 255 -6.60 -4.18 18.77
N ALA A 256 -5.82 -3.89 17.72
CA ALA A 256 -4.36 -4.07 17.72
C ALA A 256 -3.67 -3.22 18.78
N GLY A 257 -4.12 -1.97 18.99
CA GLY A 257 -3.62 -1.09 20.04
C GLY A 257 -3.90 -1.62 21.45
N ILE A 258 -5.11 -2.12 21.69
CA ILE A 258 -5.52 -2.72 22.98
C ILE A 258 -4.72 -4.02 23.21
N PHE A 259 -4.56 -4.86 22.19
CA PHE A 259 -3.88 -6.15 22.31
C PHE A 259 -2.36 -6.01 22.50
N GLY A 260 -1.73 -5.01 21.89
CA GLY A 260 -0.27 -4.83 21.95
C GLY A 260 0.29 -4.48 23.34
N ALA A 261 -0.50 -3.80 24.19
CA ALA A 261 -0.05 -3.40 25.52
C ALA A 261 0.04 -4.58 26.53
N PRO A 262 -0.96 -5.48 26.63
CA PRO A 262 -0.87 -6.70 27.44
C PRO A 262 0.26 -7.63 27.01
N LEU A 263 0.50 -7.79 25.71
CA LEU A 263 1.60 -8.65 25.20
C LEU A 263 2.97 -8.23 25.73
N ARG A 264 3.22 -6.91 25.78
CA ARG A 264 4.46 -6.39 26.38
C ARG A 264 4.55 -6.66 27.88
N LYS A 265 3.45 -6.46 28.61
CA LYS A 265 3.41 -6.69 30.07
C LYS A 265 3.45 -8.18 30.45
N ALA A 266 2.95 -9.05 29.59
CA ALA A 266 2.96 -10.50 29.80
C ALA A 266 4.32 -11.16 29.57
N GLY A 267 5.36 -10.39 29.22
CA GLY A 267 6.71 -10.94 28.97
C GLY A 267 6.81 -11.80 27.70
N VAL A 268 5.80 -11.78 26.83
CA VAL A 268 5.85 -12.53 25.54
C VAL A 268 7.06 -12.11 24.72
N VAL A 269 7.38 -10.85 24.81
CA VAL A 269 8.51 -10.23 24.10
C VAL A 269 9.82 -10.76 24.64
N ASP A 270 9.95 -10.91 25.96
CA ASP A 270 11.17 -11.43 26.62
C ASP A 270 11.36 -12.91 26.31
N VAL A 271 10.29 -13.70 26.24
CA VAL A 271 10.35 -15.12 25.82
C VAL A 271 10.83 -15.25 24.38
N LEU A 272 10.33 -14.39 23.48
CA LEU A 272 10.74 -14.38 22.08
C LEU A 272 12.19 -13.94 21.92
N LEU A 273 12.66 -12.97 22.72
CA LEU A 273 14.06 -12.56 22.74
C LEU A 273 14.96 -13.68 23.24
N ALA A 274 14.62 -14.30 24.36
CA ALA A 274 15.37 -15.45 24.90
C ALA A 274 15.46 -16.61 23.88
N PHE A 275 14.42 -16.81 23.07
CA PHE A 275 14.46 -17.78 21.99
C PHE A 275 15.47 -17.38 20.89
N VAL A 276 15.51 -16.10 20.48
CA VAL A 276 16.48 -15.59 19.52
C VAL A 276 17.91 -15.74 20.08
N GLU A 277 18.15 -15.32 21.31
CA GLU A 277 19.48 -15.44 21.97
C GLU A 277 19.94 -16.90 22.05
N ARG A 278 19.02 -17.83 22.30
CA ARG A 278 19.35 -19.27 22.35
C ARG A 278 19.81 -19.83 21.01
N ILE A 279 19.29 -19.34 19.89
CA ILE A 279 19.64 -19.77 18.53
C ILE A 279 20.73 -18.90 17.90
N ALA A 280 20.97 -17.71 18.42
CA ALA A 280 21.94 -16.72 17.93
C ALA A 280 23.37 -17.10 18.30
N LYS A 281 23.86 -18.26 17.80
CA LYS A 281 25.25 -18.71 18.03
C LYS A 281 26.22 -18.12 17.01
N THR A 282 25.74 -17.62 15.91
CA THR A 282 26.53 -17.03 14.82
C THR A 282 25.83 -15.79 14.27
N THR A 283 26.57 -14.91 13.61
CA THR A 283 26.02 -13.75 12.92
C THR A 283 24.85 -14.11 11.98
N ARG A 284 24.92 -15.24 11.29
CA ARG A 284 23.89 -15.74 10.38
C ARG A 284 22.64 -16.19 11.13
N SER A 285 22.80 -17.00 12.17
CA SER A 285 21.67 -17.49 12.96
C SER A 285 20.98 -16.36 13.72
N MET A 286 21.72 -15.36 14.19
CA MET A 286 21.17 -14.16 14.81
C MET A 286 20.33 -13.36 13.81
N SER A 287 20.86 -13.04 12.63
CA SER A 287 20.15 -12.29 11.60
C SER A 287 18.86 -13.00 11.14
N LEU A 288 18.92 -14.33 10.95
CA LEU A 288 17.74 -15.13 10.60
C LEU A 288 16.74 -15.19 11.74
N GLY A 289 17.21 -15.35 12.98
CA GLY A 289 16.37 -15.37 14.18
C GLY A 289 15.59 -14.08 14.35
N VAL A 290 16.23 -12.93 14.18
CA VAL A 290 15.58 -11.61 14.25
C VAL A 290 14.56 -11.43 13.13
N LEU A 291 14.87 -11.87 11.91
CA LEU A 291 13.94 -11.79 10.78
C LEU A 291 12.68 -12.62 11.04
N ILE A 292 12.84 -13.85 11.52
CA ILE A 292 11.71 -14.73 11.88
C ILE A 292 10.93 -14.13 13.06
N LEU A 293 11.63 -13.68 14.10
CA LEU A 293 11.01 -13.04 15.27
C LEU A 293 10.11 -11.88 14.84
N HIS A 294 10.64 -10.97 14.01
CA HIS A 294 9.86 -9.82 13.57
C HIS A 294 8.68 -10.23 12.68
N ALA A 295 8.87 -11.18 11.76
CA ALA A 295 7.80 -11.69 10.91
C ALA A 295 6.66 -12.31 11.73
N VAL A 296 6.98 -13.15 12.72
CA VAL A 296 6.01 -13.78 13.61
C VAL A 296 5.30 -12.74 14.48
N PHE A 297 6.06 -11.83 15.10
CA PHE A 297 5.49 -10.79 15.96
C PHE A 297 4.58 -9.85 15.16
N PHE A 298 4.99 -9.46 13.96
CA PHE A 298 4.15 -8.66 13.06
C PHE A 298 2.88 -9.42 12.67
N THR A 299 2.98 -10.69 12.29
CA THR A 299 1.83 -11.49 11.88
C THR A 299 0.82 -11.64 13.02
N ILE A 300 1.28 -11.79 14.26
CA ILE A 300 0.42 -11.85 15.44
C ILE A 300 -0.25 -10.49 15.72
N THR A 301 0.51 -9.40 15.67
CA THR A 301 0.01 -8.07 16.04
C THR A 301 -0.76 -7.38 14.91
N GLY A 302 -0.49 -7.73 13.66
CA GLY A 302 -1.10 -7.13 12.47
C GLY A 302 -0.77 -5.63 12.25
N ALA A 303 0.19 -5.07 13.01
CA ALA A 303 0.48 -3.65 12.99
C ALA A 303 1.99 -3.36 13.06
N TYR A 304 2.59 -2.97 11.93
CA TYR A 304 4.02 -2.66 11.89
C TYR A 304 4.38 -1.43 12.75
N TYR A 305 3.45 -0.51 12.98
CA TYR A 305 3.65 0.60 13.93
C TYR A 305 3.87 0.13 15.37
N VAL A 306 3.43 -1.07 15.71
CA VAL A 306 3.68 -1.71 17.01
C VAL A 306 4.93 -2.57 16.94
N SER A 307 5.08 -3.39 15.90
CA SER A 307 6.17 -4.35 15.79
C SER A 307 7.54 -3.68 15.63
N TYR A 308 7.64 -2.57 14.87
CA TYR A 308 8.90 -1.87 14.67
C TYR A 308 9.51 -1.34 15.97
N PRO A 309 8.82 -0.52 16.79
CA PRO A 309 9.39 -0.05 18.04
C PRO A 309 9.66 -1.15 19.05
N VAL A 310 8.80 -2.17 19.11
CA VAL A 310 8.93 -3.25 20.09
C VAL A 310 10.12 -4.12 19.74
N VAL A 311 10.08 -4.81 18.60
CA VAL A 311 11.14 -5.75 18.22
C VAL A 311 12.45 -5.02 17.93
N GLY A 312 12.40 -3.93 17.16
CA GLY A 312 13.59 -3.17 16.82
C GLY A 312 14.31 -2.59 18.03
N GLY A 313 13.55 -2.04 19.00
CA GLY A 313 14.11 -1.52 20.25
C GLY A 313 14.83 -2.58 21.10
N MET A 314 14.38 -3.84 21.01
CA MET A 314 14.97 -4.93 21.77
C MET A 314 16.23 -5.52 21.13
N VAL A 315 16.23 -5.64 19.78
CA VAL A 315 17.29 -6.39 19.10
C VAL A 315 18.34 -5.49 18.44
N LYS A 316 18.15 -4.15 18.44
CA LYS A 316 19.07 -3.23 17.76
C LYS A 316 20.53 -3.32 18.26
N ASP A 317 20.71 -3.57 19.55
CA ASP A 317 22.02 -3.61 20.19
C ASP A 317 22.73 -4.96 19.98
N LEU A 318 22.01 -6.01 19.63
CA LEU A 318 22.59 -7.30 19.21
C LEU A 318 23.39 -7.18 17.90
N TYR A 319 23.01 -6.27 16.99
CA TYR A 319 23.68 -6.17 15.69
C TYR A 319 25.16 -5.79 15.82
N PRO A 320 25.53 -4.71 16.54
CA PRO A 320 26.94 -4.39 16.79
C PRO A 320 27.70 -5.49 17.53
N GLU A 321 27.09 -6.19 18.49
CA GLU A 321 27.69 -7.31 19.22
C GLU A 321 28.10 -8.46 18.28
N TYR A 322 27.32 -8.66 17.20
CA TYR A 322 27.63 -9.64 16.15
C TYR A 322 28.39 -9.03 14.95
N HIS A 323 29.04 -7.86 15.11
CA HIS A 323 29.80 -7.15 14.07
C HIS A 323 28.97 -6.76 12.84
N LEU A 324 27.66 -6.55 13.00
CA LEU A 324 26.74 -6.11 11.95
C LEU A 324 26.31 -4.66 12.15
N ASP A 325 26.15 -3.94 11.02
CA ASP A 325 25.55 -2.62 11.02
C ASP A 325 24.02 -2.73 11.22
N ARG A 326 23.44 -1.84 12.02
CA ARG A 326 22.02 -1.78 12.32
C ARG A 326 21.12 -1.57 11.09
N LYS A 327 21.66 -1.12 9.94
CA LYS A 327 20.90 -1.04 8.69
C LYS A 327 20.42 -2.41 8.18
N ASN A 328 21.09 -3.51 8.56
CA ASN A 328 20.59 -4.86 8.27
C ASN A 328 19.28 -5.15 9.02
N LEU A 329 19.16 -4.68 10.28
CA LEU A 329 17.91 -4.74 11.04
C LEU A 329 16.81 -3.93 10.35
N MET A 330 17.10 -2.68 9.97
CA MET A 330 16.14 -1.83 9.27
C MET A 330 15.60 -2.52 8.02
N ARG A 331 16.47 -3.10 7.18
CA ARG A 331 16.05 -3.89 6.00
C ARG A 331 15.15 -5.05 6.38
N ALA A 332 15.59 -5.89 7.34
CA ALA A 332 14.81 -7.05 7.78
C ALA A 332 13.40 -6.66 8.26
N MET A 333 13.30 -5.57 9.03
CA MET A 333 12.01 -5.07 9.53
C MET A 333 11.12 -4.52 8.40
N LEU A 334 11.68 -3.78 7.45
CA LEU A 334 10.92 -3.30 6.29
C LEU A 334 10.41 -4.47 5.42
N ASP A 335 11.21 -5.51 5.24
CA ASP A 335 10.83 -6.67 4.45
C ASP A 335 9.73 -7.49 5.13
N THR A 336 9.84 -7.73 6.44
CA THR A 336 8.88 -8.54 7.21
C THR A 336 7.73 -7.74 7.82
N GLY A 337 7.79 -6.42 7.86
CA GLY A 337 6.70 -5.53 8.26
C GLY A 337 5.95 -5.00 7.06
N THR A 338 6.50 -3.99 6.37
CA THR A 338 5.86 -3.35 5.21
C THR A 338 5.61 -4.36 4.07
N GLY A 339 6.52 -5.34 3.87
CA GLY A 339 6.36 -6.38 2.84
C GLY A 339 5.21 -7.36 3.14
N LEU A 340 5.08 -7.83 4.39
CA LEU A 340 3.99 -8.75 4.78
C LEU A 340 2.66 -8.03 4.95
N ALA A 341 2.67 -6.75 5.32
CA ALA A 341 1.48 -6.02 5.74
C ALA A 341 0.28 -6.15 4.80
N PRO A 342 0.40 -5.96 3.48
CA PRO A 342 -0.75 -6.08 2.58
C PRO A 342 -1.22 -7.53 2.39
N MET A 343 -0.41 -8.54 2.72
CA MET A 343 -0.74 -9.95 2.53
C MET A 343 -1.42 -10.59 3.75
N VAL A 344 -1.25 -10.01 4.93
CA VAL A 344 -1.85 -10.52 6.18
C VAL A 344 -3.24 -9.93 6.33
N SER A 345 -4.29 -10.72 6.12
CA SER A 345 -5.69 -10.26 6.03
C SER A 345 -6.19 -9.53 7.28
N TRP A 346 -5.73 -9.91 8.46
CA TRP A 346 -6.08 -9.26 9.73
C TRP A 346 -5.15 -8.12 10.11
N SER A 347 -4.14 -7.82 9.32
CA SER A 347 -3.35 -6.61 9.53
C SER A 347 -4.16 -5.37 9.14
N THR A 348 -3.83 -4.24 9.74
CA THR A 348 -4.46 -2.96 9.41
C THR A 348 -4.28 -2.59 7.94
N THR A 349 -3.08 -2.82 7.40
CA THR A 349 -2.76 -2.57 5.99
C THR A 349 -3.43 -3.59 5.07
N GLY A 350 -3.47 -4.86 5.46
CA GLY A 350 -4.14 -5.91 4.68
C GLY A 350 -5.64 -5.68 4.58
N SER A 351 -6.30 -5.39 5.70
CA SER A 351 -7.72 -5.04 5.72
C SER A 351 -8.02 -3.82 4.84
N TYR A 352 -7.20 -2.76 4.97
CA TYR A 352 -7.31 -1.58 4.12
C TYR A 352 -7.15 -1.91 2.63
N THR A 353 -6.11 -2.66 2.27
CA THR A 353 -5.83 -3.04 0.88
C THR A 353 -6.98 -3.83 0.28
N ALA A 354 -7.47 -4.85 0.98
CA ALA A 354 -8.57 -5.68 0.51
C ALA A 354 -9.86 -4.87 0.32
N THR A 355 -10.21 -4.00 1.29
CA THR A 355 -11.39 -3.14 1.22
C THR A 355 -11.29 -2.14 0.06
N THR A 356 -10.11 -1.51 -0.12
CA THR A 356 -9.90 -0.47 -1.12
C THR A 356 -9.91 -1.03 -2.55
N LEU A 357 -9.21 -2.14 -2.78
CA LEU A 357 -9.09 -2.74 -4.11
C LEU A 357 -10.25 -3.71 -4.44
N GLY A 358 -11.02 -4.14 -3.43
CA GLY A 358 -12.12 -5.09 -3.61
C GLY A 358 -11.65 -6.51 -3.93
N VAL A 359 -10.42 -6.88 -3.55
CA VAL A 359 -9.81 -8.20 -3.80
C VAL A 359 -9.20 -8.72 -2.50
N SER A 360 -9.44 -10.00 -2.19
CA SER A 360 -8.88 -10.60 -0.97
C SER A 360 -7.35 -10.69 -1.03
N ASN A 361 -6.70 -10.56 0.11
CA ASN A 361 -5.24 -10.57 0.23
C ASN A 361 -4.61 -11.85 -0.33
N LEU A 362 -5.22 -13.00 -0.04
CA LEU A 362 -4.74 -14.30 -0.54
C LEU A 362 -4.87 -14.44 -2.06
N ALA A 363 -5.86 -13.79 -2.67
CA ALA A 363 -6.06 -13.83 -4.11
C ALA A 363 -4.98 -13.03 -4.86
N PHE A 364 -4.60 -11.84 -4.37
CA PHE A 364 -3.59 -11.03 -5.07
C PHE A 364 -2.14 -11.35 -4.66
N ALA A 365 -1.89 -11.95 -3.49
CA ALA A 365 -0.54 -12.22 -3.00
C ALA A 365 0.38 -12.95 -4.00
N PRO A 366 -0.09 -13.98 -4.73
CA PRO A 366 0.72 -14.64 -5.77
C PRO A 366 1.14 -13.71 -6.91
N PHE A 367 0.34 -12.67 -7.18
CA PHE A 367 0.55 -11.70 -8.24
C PHE A 367 1.33 -10.45 -7.80
N ALA A 368 1.79 -10.42 -6.55
CA ALA A 368 2.62 -9.37 -5.98
C ALA A 368 4.00 -9.90 -5.54
N PRO A 369 4.84 -10.43 -6.46
CA PRO A 369 6.08 -11.13 -6.11
C PRO A 369 7.03 -10.28 -5.27
N MET A 370 7.12 -8.98 -5.48
CA MET A 370 8.00 -8.08 -4.71
C MET A 370 7.76 -8.18 -3.20
N LEU A 371 6.51 -8.37 -2.77
CA LEU A 371 6.16 -8.38 -1.36
C LEU A 371 6.80 -9.58 -0.63
N TRP A 372 6.71 -10.77 -1.20
CA TRP A 372 7.26 -11.99 -0.59
C TRP A 372 8.70 -12.30 -1.05
N LEU A 373 9.10 -11.93 -2.28
CA LEU A 373 10.49 -12.10 -2.72
C LEU A 373 11.47 -11.24 -1.92
N SER A 374 11.10 -10.05 -1.49
CA SER A 374 11.97 -9.24 -0.64
C SER A 374 12.30 -9.95 0.67
N ILE A 375 11.34 -10.71 1.23
CA ILE A 375 11.56 -11.55 2.42
C ILE A 375 12.47 -12.72 2.08
N VAL A 376 12.23 -13.40 0.95
CA VAL A 376 13.08 -14.50 0.48
C VAL A 376 14.54 -14.03 0.30
N PHE A 377 14.75 -12.88 -0.33
CA PHE A 377 16.08 -12.29 -0.45
C PHE A 377 16.69 -11.96 0.92
N SER A 378 15.91 -11.42 1.85
CA SER A 378 16.41 -11.17 3.22
C SER A 378 16.81 -12.45 3.93
N VAL A 379 16.07 -13.56 3.75
CA VAL A 379 16.44 -14.88 4.27
C VAL A 379 17.76 -15.37 3.62
N ILE A 380 17.85 -15.30 2.29
CA ILE A 380 19.07 -15.71 1.56
C ILE A 380 20.29 -14.92 2.07
N TYR A 381 20.15 -13.61 2.24
CA TYR A 381 21.24 -12.75 2.71
C TYR A 381 21.59 -13.01 4.18
N ALA A 382 20.62 -13.30 5.03
CA ALA A 382 20.89 -13.71 6.41
C ALA A 382 21.68 -15.02 6.48
N VAL A 383 21.35 -15.99 5.61
CA VAL A 383 22.01 -17.31 5.59
C VAL A 383 23.39 -17.25 4.91
N THR A 384 23.50 -16.56 3.78
CA THR A 384 24.75 -16.51 2.99
C THR A 384 25.74 -15.47 3.50
N GLY A 385 25.25 -14.40 4.13
CA GLY A 385 26.06 -13.21 4.50
C GLY A 385 26.26 -12.24 3.33
N ILE A 386 25.77 -12.56 2.12
CA ILE A 386 25.85 -11.67 0.96
C ILE A 386 24.94 -10.44 1.20
N GLY A 387 25.42 -9.25 0.84
CA GLY A 387 24.61 -8.03 1.03
C GLY A 387 24.38 -7.64 2.50
N THR A 388 25.11 -8.23 3.45
CA THR A 388 25.13 -7.79 4.84
C THR A 388 26.19 -6.72 5.06
N ALA A 389 25.82 -5.65 5.71
CA ALA A 389 26.76 -4.60 6.10
C ALA A 389 27.39 -4.93 7.45
N LYS A 390 28.72 -4.84 7.51
CA LYS A 390 29.46 -4.98 8.76
C LYS A 390 29.42 -3.68 9.56
N ALA A 391 29.47 -3.78 10.88
CA ALA A 391 29.68 -2.63 11.74
C ALA A 391 31.03 -1.97 11.37
N LYS A 392 31.05 -0.64 11.39
CA LYS A 392 32.31 0.09 11.28
C LYS A 392 33.09 -0.15 12.58
N GLU A 393 34.29 -0.66 12.46
CA GLU A 393 35.23 -0.65 13.58
C GLU A 393 35.55 0.82 13.89
N ASN A 394 35.21 1.27 15.11
CA ASN A 394 35.55 2.60 15.61
C ASN A 394 37.04 2.61 16.03
#